data_e3bce4d455d82482c69f139868529f65
#
_entry.id   e3bce4d455d82482c69f139868529f65
#
_cell.length_a   1.000
_cell.length_b   1.000
_cell.length_c   1.000
_cell.angle_alpha   90.00
_cell.angle_beta   90.00
_cell.angle_gamma   90.00
#
_symmetry.space_group_name_H-M   'P 1'
#
loop_
_entity.id
_entity.type
_entity.pdbx_description
1 polymer ?
#
loop_
_entity_poly.entity_id
_entity_poly.type
_entity_poly.pdbx_seq_one_letter_code
_entity_poly.pdbx_strand_id
1 'polypeptide(L)'
;MSRGILYSAISQALFVVGGYIIHVFLARMLGPEKYGIFGICIALITVCHVFLSSGVRQVVSKSVTEYPDGARYFLNRGILVQIVMSSVLGLFIVIFANSIAHFFGDMGLEKPLYLSAMIIVMQSLFFAYMGVLNGLKKFGGENLLMSTYSVVRTLAAIVLVYWGMGVLGGLSGFVIASVVAVLLGIFLTRNFPGRKYDNIKIGNMLKSSVPIIIIFSAFAFVLNADLLSVKYFVKGDEFAGYYTSAAAISQLNYRLLIAFGIVLFPFVSASFHNSDFDQTRKYINEVVRYSLLVTLPIVVLFSVYANDIVLLIYGSDYQFASIILRVLVWGLLFLGLASICSHVMIGIEKGNVMVKYALVGILLSVSANLILVPRMGPIGGAISTTIASCIVVILSYTYIIRSLGINIYVYSVLRVLGALALVVIFSCGLNNVGIHFVYKGIILYIAYFTILILLKEVGNNDVYVIQRLVLNTSK
;
A
#
# COMPACT_ATOMS: atom_id res chain seq x y z
N MET A 1 -10.07 7.40 -24.53
CA MET A 1 -10.17 6.86 -23.16
C MET A 1 -9.23 5.68 -22.91
N SER A 2 -9.14 4.69 -23.82
CA SER A 2 -8.30 3.49 -23.71
C SER A 2 -6.79 3.75 -23.53
N ARG A 3 -6.19 4.68 -24.30
CA ARG A 3 -4.76 5.03 -24.17
C ARG A 3 -4.39 5.60 -22.79
N GLY A 4 -5.25 6.42 -22.18
CA GLY A 4 -5.01 6.98 -20.84
C GLY A 4 -5.00 5.90 -19.75
N ILE A 5 -5.90 4.92 -19.82
CA ILE A 5 -5.95 3.79 -18.88
C ILE A 5 -4.69 2.92 -19.02
N LEU A 6 -4.26 2.64 -20.26
CA LEU A 6 -3.04 1.86 -20.51
C LEU A 6 -1.79 2.57 -19.94
N TYR A 7 -1.65 3.88 -20.18
CA TYR A 7 -0.53 4.64 -19.61
C TYR A 7 -0.56 4.67 -18.08
N SER A 8 -1.75 4.76 -17.46
CA SER A 8 -1.88 4.69 -15.99
C SER A 8 -1.48 3.32 -15.46
N ALA A 9 -1.88 2.24 -16.11
CA ALA A 9 -1.48 0.89 -15.73
C ALA A 9 0.04 0.69 -15.84
N ILE A 10 0.66 1.17 -16.93
CA ILE A 10 2.12 1.08 -17.12
C ILE A 10 2.86 1.89 -16.05
N SER A 11 2.44 3.12 -15.75
CA SER A 11 3.11 3.94 -14.74
C SER A 11 2.97 3.36 -13.34
N GLN A 12 1.82 2.78 -12.99
CA GLN A 12 1.62 2.06 -11.74
C GLN A 12 2.49 0.80 -11.66
N ALA A 13 2.57 0.03 -12.75
CA ALA A 13 3.45 -1.14 -12.81
C ALA A 13 4.92 -0.75 -12.63
N LEU A 14 5.40 0.29 -13.33
CA LEU A 14 6.75 0.82 -13.16
C LEU A 14 7.02 1.27 -11.72
N PHE A 15 6.05 1.92 -11.07
CA PHE A 15 6.19 2.35 -9.69
C PHE A 15 6.31 1.17 -8.72
N VAL A 16 5.49 0.14 -8.89
CA VAL A 16 5.50 -1.06 -8.05
C VAL A 16 6.76 -1.88 -8.30
N VAL A 17 7.04 -2.21 -9.56
CA VAL A 17 8.22 -3.01 -9.94
C VAL A 17 9.52 -2.30 -9.54
N GLY A 18 9.65 -1.00 -9.82
CA GLY A 18 10.81 -0.22 -9.41
C GLY A 18 11.00 -0.22 -7.89
N GLY A 19 9.90 -0.15 -7.11
CA GLY A 19 9.95 -0.29 -5.66
C GLY A 19 10.52 -1.64 -5.23
N TYR A 20 10.07 -2.74 -5.82
CA TYR A 20 10.59 -4.08 -5.51
C TYR A 20 12.05 -4.26 -5.91
N ILE A 21 12.44 -3.75 -7.08
CA ILE A 21 13.85 -3.77 -7.52
C ILE A 21 14.74 -3.08 -6.50
N ILE A 22 14.34 -1.91 -5.98
CA ILE A 22 15.08 -1.21 -4.92
C ILE A 22 15.19 -2.11 -3.68
N HIS A 23 14.07 -2.66 -3.18
CA HIS A 23 14.07 -3.48 -1.98
C HIS A 23 14.99 -4.71 -2.11
N VAL A 24 14.91 -5.41 -3.26
CA VAL A 24 15.77 -6.60 -3.51
C VAL A 24 17.24 -6.21 -3.61
N PHE A 25 17.55 -5.16 -4.40
CA PHE A 25 18.92 -4.74 -4.62
C PHE A 25 19.57 -4.20 -3.32
N LEU A 26 18.87 -3.32 -2.60
CA LEU A 26 19.38 -2.76 -1.36
C LEU A 26 19.56 -3.84 -0.29
N ALA A 27 18.61 -4.76 -0.16
CA ALA A 27 18.73 -5.85 0.80
C ALA A 27 20.01 -6.68 0.55
N ARG A 28 20.24 -7.08 -0.71
CA ARG A 28 21.42 -7.89 -1.08
C ARG A 28 22.75 -7.13 -0.94
N MET A 29 22.77 -5.83 -1.20
CA MET A 29 23.99 -5.01 -1.17
C MET A 29 24.35 -4.54 0.25
N LEU A 30 23.33 -4.24 1.07
CA LEU A 30 23.52 -3.64 2.39
C LEU A 30 23.62 -4.69 3.51
N GLY A 31 23.07 -5.88 3.29
CA GLY A 31 22.87 -6.89 4.35
C GLY A 31 21.72 -6.51 5.30
N PRO A 32 21.31 -7.44 6.19
CA PRO A 32 20.11 -7.28 7.02
C PRO A 32 20.17 -6.05 7.94
N GLU A 33 21.30 -5.80 8.58
CA GLU A 33 21.48 -4.71 9.53
C GLU A 33 21.23 -3.33 8.91
N LYS A 34 21.98 -2.97 7.87
CA LYS A 34 21.84 -1.68 7.18
C LYS A 34 20.53 -1.57 6.43
N TYR A 35 20.01 -2.67 5.89
CA TYR A 35 18.72 -2.70 5.25
C TYR A 35 17.58 -2.48 6.25
N GLY A 36 17.75 -2.89 7.51
CA GLY A 36 16.84 -2.56 8.61
C GLY A 36 16.73 -1.05 8.85
N ILE A 37 17.88 -0.35 8.89
CA ILE A 37 17.91 1.12 9.00
C ILE A 37 17.14 1.79 7.84
N PHE A 38 17.37 1.32 6.60
CA PHE A 38 16.62 1.79 5.43
C PHE A 38 15.12 1.55 5.60
N GLY A 39 14.71 0.35 6.06
CA GLY A 39 13.33 -0.01 6.30
C GLY A 39 12.63 0.91 7.30
N ILE A 40 13.28 1.24 8.42
CA ILE A 40 12.76 2.16 9.44
C ILE A 40 12.54 3.55 8.85
N CYS A 41 13.51 4.07 8.10
CA CYS A 41 13.38 5.37 7.43
C CYS A 41 12.19 5.37 6.46
N ILE A 42 12.06 4.32 5.64
CA ILE A 42 10.92 4.19 4.70
C ILE A 42 9.58 4.06 5.44
N ALA A 43 9.54 3.38 6.58
CA ALA A 43 8.34 3.28 7.41
C ALA A 43 7.89 4.66 7.90
N LEU A 44 8.79 5.44 8.48
CA LEU A 44 8.51 6.82 8.93
C LEU A 44 8.08 7.73 7.78
N ILE A 45 8.80 7.69 6.66
CA ILE A 45 8.44 8.43 5.44
C ILE A 45 7.04 8.04 4.97
N THR A 46 6.71 6.75 4.95
CA THR A 46 5.41 6.26 4.46
C THR A 46 4.24 6.76 5.31
N VAL A 47 4.37 6.71 6.64
CA VAL A 47 3.33 7.24 7.56
C VAL A 47 3.10 8.73 7.33
N CYS A 48 4.19 9.52 7.26
CA CYS A 48 4.10 10.97 6.97
C CYS A 48 3.49 11.23 5.59
N HIS A 49 3.89 10.48 4.58
CA HIS A 49 3.40 10.68 3.20
C HIS A 49 1.92 10.36 3.05
N VAL A 50 1.42 9.30 3.66
CA VAL A 50 -0.02 8.97 3.57
C VAL A 50 -0.82 10.09 4.21
N PHE A 51 -0.39 10.61 5.34
CA PHE A 51 -1.01 11.77 5.98
C PHE A 51 -1.04 13.01 5.07
N LEU A 52 0.10 13.35 4.43
CA LEU A 52 0.22 14.51 3.56
C LEU A 52 -0.51 14.33 2.21
N SER A 53 -0.45 13.15 1.60
CA SER A 53 -0.99 12.90 0.27
C SER A 53 -2.50 12.67 0.25
N SER A 54 -3.06 12.02 1.29
CA SER A 54 -4.49 11.68 1.35
C SER A 54 -5.40 12.90 1.44
N GLY A 55 -4.89 14.04 1.90
CA GLY A 55 -5.68 15.27 2.01
C GLY A 55 -5.47 16.22 0.84
N VAL A 56 -4.27 16.81 0.75
CA VAL A 56 -4.01 17.95 -0.14
C VAL A 56 -4.13 17.58 -1.62
N ARG A 57 -3.59 16.43 -2.05
CA ARG A 57 -3.68 15.96 -3.44
C ARG A 57 -5.15 15.84 -3.88
N GLN A 58 -6.01 15.24 -3.05
CA GLN A 58 -7.42 15.04 -3.38
C GLN A 58 -8.19 16.37 -3.40
N VAL A 59 -7.92 17.25 -2.44
CA VAL A 59 -8.54 18.58 -2.39
C VAL A 59 -8.15 19.41 -3.60
N VAL A 60 -6.87 19.44 -3.97
CA VAL A 60 -6.40 20.16 -5.17
C VAL A 60 -7.03 19.57 -6.42
N SER A 61 -7.06 18.23 -6.56
CA SER A 61 -7.70 17.56 -7.70
C SER A 61 -9.17 17.91 -7.81
N LYS A 62 -9.93 17.86 -6.73
CA LYS A 62 -11.35 18.21 -6.70
C LYS A 62 -11.58 19.68 -7.06
N SER A 63 -10.83 20.62 -6.43
CA SER A 63 -10.94 22.05 -6.70
C SER A 63 -10.70 22.39 -8.17
N VAL A 64 -9.67 21.77 -8.75
CA VAL A 64 -9.30 21.98 -10.16
C VAL A 64 -10.34 21.36 -11.11
N THR A 65 -10.97 20.26 -10.72
CA THR A 65 -12.06 19.65 -11.50
C THR A 65 -13.30 20.56 -11.52
N GLU A 66 -13.62 21.18 -10.38
CA GLU A 66 -14.76 22.11 -10.27
C GLU A 66 -14.46 23.48 -10.92
N TYR A 67 -13.20 23.94 -10.85
CA TYR A 67 -12.77 25.25 -11.33
C TYR A 67 -11.48 25.16 -12.17
N PRO A 68 -11.55 24.66 -13.41
CA PRO A 68 -10.36 24.42 -14.25
C PRO A 68 -9.53 25.67 -14.54
N ASP A 69 -10.19 26.83 -14.68
CA ASP A 69 -9.51 28.12 -14.93
C ASP A 69 -8.68 28.60 -13.75
N GLY A 70 -8.87 28.04 -12.57
CA GLY A 70 -8.10 28.33 -11.35
C GLY A 70 -6.99 27.32 -11.07
N ALA A 71 -6.60 26.48 -12.01
CA ALA A 71 -5.68 25.37 -11.78
C ALA A 71 -4.36 25.81 -11.11
N ARG A 72 -3.74 26.92 -11.58
CA ARG A 72 -2.52 27.45 -11.00
C ARG A 72 -2.75 28.07 -9.61
N TYR A 73 -3.91 28.70 -9.39
CA TYR A 73 -4.26 29.24 -8.08
C TYR A 73 -4.36 28.12 -7.02
N PHE A 74 -5.09 27.06 -7.32
CA PHE A 74 -5.24 25.92 -6.42
C PHE A 74 -3.94 25.13 -6.23
N LEU A 75 -3.11 25.01 -7.29
CA LEU A 75 -1.77 24.44 -7.18
C LEU A 75 -0.90 25.22 -6.18
N ASN A 76 -0.81 26.53 -6.34
CA ASN A 76 0.01 27.37 -5.46
C ASN A 76 -0.46 27.30 -3.98
N ARG A 77 -1.76 27.29 -3.76
CA ARG A 77 -2.35 27.09 -2.43
C ARG A 77 -2.07 25.70 -1.88
N GLY A 78 -2.18 24.66 -2.72
CA GLY A 78 -1.84 23.29 -2.37
C GLY A 78 -0.36 23.15 -2.01
N ILE A 79 0.55 23.75 -2.79
CA ILE A 79 1.98 23.79 -2.52
C ILE A 79 2.25 24.47 -1.17
N LEU A 80 1.62 25.62 -0.90
CA LEU A 80 1.79 26.32 0.37
C LEU A 80 1.40 25.44 1.56
N VAL A 81 0.23 24.80 1.49
CA VAL A 81 -0.22 23.88 2.54
C VAL A 81 0.75 22.71 2.70
N GLN A 82 1.21 22.11 1.58
CA GLN A 82 2.18 21.01 1.62
C GLN A 82 3.51 21.44 2.24
N ILE A 83 4.05 22.61 1.88
CA ILE A 83 5.29 23.14 2.47
C ILE A 83 5.12 23.30 3.98
N VAL A 84 4.04 23.94 4.43
CA VAL A 84 3.82 24.17 5.87
C VAL A 84 3.70 22.84 6.62
N MET A 85 2.82 21.94 6.16
CA MET A 85 2.59 20.67 6.85
C MET A 85 3.82 19.74 6.82
N SER A 86 4.47 19.62 5.67
CA SER A 86 5.65 18.75 5.53
C SER A 86 6.89 19.33 6.22
N SER A 87 7.05 20.66 6.25
CA SER A 87 8.14 21.29 6.99
C SER A 87 7.97 21.11 8.50
N VAL A 88 6.76 21.19 9.03
CA VAL A 88 6.50 20.89 10.46
C VAL A 88 6.92 19.46 10.79
N LEU A 89 6.50 18.48 9.99
CA LEU A 89 6.89 17.08 10.19
C LEU A 89 8.39 16.85 9.97
N GLY A 90 8.96 17.44 8.93
CA GLY A 90 10.39 17.35 8.65
C GLY A 90 11.24 17.98 9.74
N LEU A 91 10.90 19.17 10.21
CA LEU A 91 11.58 19.84 11.32
C LEU A 91 11.47 19.03 12.61
N PHE A 92 10.31 18.44 12.89
CA PHE A 92 10.16 17.54 14.03
C PHE A 92 11.15 16.38 13.96
N ILE A 93 11.26 15.70 12.79
CA ILE A 93 12.23 14.61 12.61
C ILE A 93 13.65 15.12 12.76
N VAL A 94 14.01 16.27 12.19
CA VAL A 94 15.38 16.82 12.28
C VAL A 94 15.74 17.18 13.72
N ILE A 95 14.86 17.88 14.44
CA ILE A 95 15.09 18.30 15.83
C ILE A 95 15.23 17.08 16.76
N PHE A 96 14.41 16.06 16.55
CA PHE A 96 14.41 14.85 17.38
C PHE A 96 15.22 13.70 16.79
N ALA A 97 15.99 13.88 15.70
CA ALA A 97 16.73 12.80 15.05
C ALA A 97 17.65 12.05 16.01
N ASN A 98 18.42 12.76 16.82
CA ASN A 98 19.29 12.17 17.83
C ASN A 98 18.47 11.42 18.90
N SER A 99 17.40 12.04 19.42
CA SER A 99 16.52 11.42 20.40
C SER A 99 15.82 10.16 19.86
N ILE A 100 15.43 10.18 18.58
CA ILE A 100 14.84 9.03 17.89
C ILE A 100 15.89 7.93 17.74
N ALA A 101 17.12 8.25 17.35
CA ALA A 101 18.22 7.29 17.23
C ALA A 101 18.54 6.65 18.61
N HIS A 102 18.61 7.43 19.66
CA HIS A 102 18.77 6.93 21.03
C HIS A 102 17.59 6.06 21.48
N PHE A 103 16.34 6.47 21.17
CA PHE A 103 15.15 5.70 21.50
C PHE A 103 15.17 4.29 20.88
N PHE A 104 15.64 4.19 19.63
CA PHE A 104 15.81 2.90 18.96
C PHE A 104 17.14 2.20 19.27
N GLY A 105 18.01 2.79 20.10
CA GLY A 105 19.30 2.23 20.46
C GLY A 105 20.30 2.13 19.30
N ASP A 106 20.11 2.90 18.23
CA ASP A 106 20.90 2.81 17.00
C ASP A 106 21.26 4.21 16.47
N MET A 107 22.48 4.65 16.79
CA MET A 107 22.99 5.95 16.34
C MET A 107 23.22 6.02 14.82
N GLY A 108 23.25 4.87 14.14
CA GLY A 108 23.31 4.79 12.68
C GLY A 108 22.07 5.37 11.98
N LEU A 109 20.93 5.53 12.71
CA LEU A 109 19.70 6.15 12.20
C LEU A 109 19.79 7.67 12.05
N GLU A 110 20.63 8.37 12.79
CA GLU A 110 20.62 9.84 12.86
C GLU A 110 20.75 10.50 11.48
N LYS A 111 21.82 10.19 10.73
CA LYS A 111 22.04 10.74 9.38
C LYS A 111 20.95 10.34 8.38
N PRO A 112 20.49 9.06 8.29
CA PRO A 112 19.33 8.66 7.50
C PRO A 112 18.04 9.42 7.82
N LEU A 113 17.80 9.81 9.09
CA LEU A 113 16.63 10.59 9.48
C LEU A 113 16.63 12.00 8.90
N TYR A 114 17.80 12.67 8.78
CA TYR A 114 17.88 13.96 8.10
C TYR A 114 17.48 13.88 6.62
N LEU A 115 17.94 12.83 5.92
CA LEU A 115 17.52 12.58 4.54
C LEU A 115 16.02 12.23 4.46
N SER A 116 15.50 11.47 5.43
CA SER A 116 14.07 11.15 5.49
C SER A 116 13.21 12.41 5.62
N ALA A 117 13.62 13.38 6.45
CA ALA A 117 12.95 14.67 6.56
C ALA A 117 12.95 15.43 5.22
N MET A 118 14.07 15.44 4.51
CA MET A 118 14.17 16.07 3.18
C MET A 118 13.26 15.37 2.16
N ILE A 119 13.20 14.03 2.17
CA ILE A 119 12.30 13.24 1.30
C ILE A 119 10.84 13.65 1.58
N ILE A 120 10.42 13.74 2.85
CA ILE A 120 9.05 14.10 3.24
C ILE A 120 8.66 15.44 2.63
N VAL A 121 9.52 16.45 2.71
CA VAL A 121 9.23 17.77 2.16
C VAL A 121 9.18 17.73 0.63
N MET A 122 10.20 17.20 -0.04
CA MET A 122 10.27 17.23 -1.50
C MET A 122 9.18 16.37 -2.16
N GLN A 123 8.90 15.20 -1.59
CA GLN A 123 7.86 14.31 -2.13
C GLN A 123 6.44 14.84 -1.88
N SER A 124 6.24 15.64 -0.83
CA SER A 124 4.95 16.29 -0.61
C SER A 124 4.59 17.27 -1.74
N LEU A 125 5.58 18.01 -2.24
CA LEU A 125 5.41 18.93 -3.37
C LEU A 125 5.03 18.16 -4.66
N PHE A 126 5.68 17.03 -4.92
CA PHE A 126 5.35 16.15 -6.03
C PHE A 126 3.85 15.76 -6.04
N PHE A 127 3.26 15.46 -4.87
CA PHE A 127 1.84 15.12 -4.78
C PHE A 127 0.91 16.29 -5.13
N ALA A 128 1.29 17.54 -4.88
CA ALA A 128 0.50 18.71 -5.28
C ALA A 128 0.41 18.81 -6.82
N TYR A 129 1.52 18.59 -7.54
CA TYR A 129 1.52 18.57 -9.00
C TYR A 129 0.69 17.43 -9.56
N MET A 130 0.78 16.24 -8.97
CA MET A 130 -0.09 15.12 -9.36
C MET A 130 -1.57 15.44 -9.18
N GLY A 131 -1.94 16.13 -8.09
CA GLY A 131 -3.32 16.54 -7.81
C GLY A 131 -3.88 17.46 -8.89
N VAL A 132 -3.12 18.45 -9.34
CA VAL A 132 -3.55 19.37 -10.40
C VAL A 132 -3.68 18.66 -11.75
N LEU A 133 -2.71 17.84 -12.12
CA LEU A 133 -2.75 17.10 -13.39
C LEU A 133 -3.95 16.14 -13.44
N ASN A 134 -4.23 15.47 -12.32
CA ASN A 134 -5.40 14.62 -12.16
C ASN A 134 -6.70 15.41 -12.30
N GLY A 135 -6.83 16.55 -11.59
CA GLY A 135 -8.02 17.42 -11.63
C GLY A 135 -8.33 17.96 -13.04
N LEU A 136 -7.31 18.30 -13.83
CA LEU A 136 -7.45 18.69 -15.23
C LEU A 136 -7.64 17.51 -16.19
N LYS A 137 -7.70 16.28 -15.68
CA LYS A 137 -7.74 15.03 -16.48
C LYS A 137 -6.57 14.90 -17.46
N LYS A 138 -5.43 15.55 -17.16
CA LYS A 138 -4.18 15.45 -17.93
C LYS A 138 -3.40 14.20 -17.51
N PHE A 139 -4.04 13.03 -17.65
CA PHE A 139 -3.49 11.74 -17.23
C PHE A 139 -2.12 11.40 -17.84
N GLY A 140 -1.85 11.85 -19.08
CA GLY A 140 -0.52 11.68 -19.69
C GLY A 140 0.58 12.38 -18.91
N GLY A 141 0.36 13.61 -18.45
CA GLY A 141 1.30 14.36 -17.63
C GLY A 141 1.46 13.76 -16.22
N GLU A 142 0.37 13.32 -15.59
CA GLU A 142 0.40 12.63 -14.30
C GLU A 142 1.22 11.33 -14.38
N ASN A 143 0.98 10.53 -15.41
CA ASN A 143 1.68 9.26 -15.61
C ASN A 143 3.16 9.47 -15.95
N LEU A 144 3.50 10.48 -16.75
CA LEU A 144 4.88 10.84 -17.03
C LEU A 144 5.61 11.24 -15.76
N LEU A 145 4.98 12.06 -14.92
CA LEU A 145 5.54 12.51 -13.64
C LEU A 145 5.81 11.32 -12.71
N MET A 146 4.86 10.39 -12.58
CA MET A 146 4.96 9.20 -11.76
C MET A 146 6.03 8.22 -12.28
N SER A 147 6.08 7.99 -13.61
CA SER A 147 7.07 7.12 -14.23
C SER A 147 8.48 7.68 -14.09
N THR A 148 8.67 8.99 -14.34
CA THR A 148 9.97 9.67 -14.16
C THR A 148 10.44 9.55 -12.71
N TYR A 149 9.57 9.84 -11.74
CA TYR A 149 9.90 9.65 -10.33
C TYR A 149 10.34 8.21 -10.03
N SER A 150 9.60 7.21 -10.51
CA SER A 150 9.90 5.81 -10.24
C SER A 150 11.23 5.37 -10.85
N VAL A 151 11.48 5.71 -12.12
CA VAL A 151 12.71 5.33 -12.82
C VAL A 151 13.94 6.02 -12.21
N VAL A 152 13.87 7.34 -12.01
CA VAL A 152 14.97 8.10 -11.40
C VAL A 152 15.28 7.61 -10.00
N ARG A 153 14.25 7.38 -9.17
CA ARG A 153 14.41 6.83 -7.82
C ARG A 153 15.14 5.49 -7.84
N THR A 154 14.71 4.59 -8.71
CA THR A 154 15.28 3.24 -8.79
C THR A 154 16.73 3.28 -9.25
N LEU A 155 17.01 3.99 -10.35
CA LEU A 155 18.36 4.08 -10.89
C LEU A 155 19.31 4.82 -9.93
N ALA A 156 18.90 5.98 -9.39
CA ALA A 156 19.76 6.74 -8.49
C ALA A 156 20.05 5.99 -7.20
N ALA A 157 19.05 5.32 -6.58
CA ALA A 157 19.28 4.52 -5.38
C ALA A 157 20.27 3.38 -5.63
N ILE A 158 20.11 2.65 -6.75
CA ILE A 158 21.01 1.55 -7.12
C ILE A 158 22.44 2.07 -7.35
N VAL A 159 22.59 3.10 -8.17
CA VAL A 159 23.91 3.65 -8.53
C VAL A 159 24.64 4.17 -7.29
N LEU A 160 23.96 4.96 -6.44
CA LEU A 160 24.59 5.54 -5.24
C LEU A 160 24.97 4.47 -4.20
N VAL A 161 24.15 3.42 -4.04
CA VAL A 161 24.50 2.29 -3.17
C VAL A 161 25.67 1.51 -3.75
N TYR A 162 25.69 1.28 -5.06
CA TYR A 162 26.82 0.60 -5.73
C TYR A 162 28.14 1.39 -5.58
N TRP A 163 28.09 2.73 -5.54
CA TRP A 163 29.26 3.59 -5.25
C TRP A 163 29.67 3.61 -3.78
N GLY A 164 29.06 2.77 -2.92
CA GLY A 164 29.44 2.61 -1.52
C GLY A 164 28.81 3.60 -0.54
N MET A 165 27.80 4.42 -0.97
CA MET A 165 27.13 5.34 -0.08
C MET A 165 26.16 4.67 0.92
N GLY A 166 26.02 3.35 0.86
CA GLY A 166 25.22 2.58 1.81
C GLY A 166 23.75 3.04 1.89
N VAL A 167 23.20 3.09 3.10
CA VAL A 167 21.81 3.52 3.37
C VAL A 167 21.57 4.95 2.89
N LEU A 168 22.53 5.84 3.05
CA LEU A 168 22.41 7.23 2.62
C LEU A 168 22.26 7.31 1.09
N GLY A 169 22.97 6.47 0.34
CA GLY A 169 22.82 6.37 -1.11
C GLY A 169 21.42 5.92 -1.52
N GLY A 170 20.87 4.91 -0.85
CA GLY A 170 19.50 4.46 -1.06
C GLY A 170 18.47 5.58 -0.87
N LEU A 171 18.55 6.30 0.24
CA LEU A 171 17.63 7.42 0.55
C LEU A 171 17.88 8.64 -0.36
N SER A 172 19.14 8.94 -0.72
CA SER A 172 19.44 10.02 -1.66
C SER A 172 18.80 9.82 -3.02
N GLY A 173 18.63 8.58 -3.47
CA GLY A 173 17.88 8.27 -4.68
C GLY A 173 16.43 8.75 -4.65
N PHE A 174 15.78 8.69 -3.48
CA PHE A 174 14.43 9.24 -3.29
C PHE A 174 14.41 10.77 -3.32
N VAL A 175 15.44 11.42 -2.74
CA VAL A 175 15.58 12.89 -2.79
C VAL A 175 15.74 13.36 -4.23
N ILE A 176 16.69 12.77 -4.96
CA ILE A 176 16.97 13.12 -6.37
C ILE A 176 15.71 12.94 -7.22
N ALA A 177 15.03 11.82 -7.09
CA ALA A 177 13.80 11.55 -7.83
C ALA A 177 12.70 12.57 -7.51
N SER A 178 12.56 12.97 -6.24
CA SER A 178 11.57 13.96 -5.85
C SER A 178 11.89 15.34 -6.42
N VAL A 179 13.16 15.75 -6.42
CA VAL A 179 13.60 17.01 -7.03
C VAL A 179 13.33 17.02 -8.53
N VAL A 180 13.72 15.94 -9.25
CA VAL A 180 13.48 15.81 -10.68
C VAL A 180 11.98 15.84 -11.00
N ALA A 181 11.17 15.14 -10.20
CA ALA A 181 9.71 15.14 -10.36
C ALA A 181 9.10 16.52 -10.11
N VAL A 182 9.57 17.27 -9.11
CA VAL A 182 9.10 18.64 -8.86
C VAL A 182 9.47 19.56 -10.02
N LEU A 183 10.70 19.49 -10.52
CA LEU A 183 11.13 20.28 -11.70
C LEU A 183 10.28 19.96 -12.94
N LEU A 184 10.03 18.68 -13.19
CA LEU A 184 9.13 18.27 -14.26
C LEU A 184 7.70 18.75 -14.03
N GLY A 185 7.22 18.72 -12.78
CA GLY A 185 5.91 19.24 -12.40
C GLY A 185 5.77 20.74 -12.69
N ILE A 186 6.78 21.54 -12.33
CA ILE A 186 6.86 22.97 -12.65
C ILE A 186 6.77 23.19 -14.16
N PHE A 187 7.55 22.42 -14.92
CA PHE A 187 7.56 22.52 -16.39
C PHE A 187 6.19 22.19 -17.00
N LEU A 188 5.56 21.11 -16.59
CA LEU A 188 4.26 20.65 -17.11
C LEU A 188 3.10 21.60 -16.76
N THR A 189 3.21 22.33 -15.65
CA THR A 189 2.13 23.20 -15.13
C THR A 189 2.36 24.69 -15.40
N ARG A 190 3.49 25.07 -16.03
CA ARG A 190 3.89 26.47 -16.24
C ARG A 190 2.86 27.35 -16.95
N ASN A 191 2.09 26.76 -17.87
CA ASN A 191 1.11 27.48 -18.71
C ASN A 191 -0.35 27.24 -18.24
N PHE A 192 -0.57 26.78 -17.01
CA PHE A 192 -1.93 26.56 -16.51
C PHE A 192 -2.60 27.87 -16.14
N PRO A 193 -3.91 28.01 -16.39
CA PRO A 193 -4.67 29.22 -16.06
C PRO A 193 -4.68 29.46 -14.56
N GLY A 194 -4.64 30.73 -14.18
CA GLY A 194 -4.46 31.15 -12.79
C GLY A 194 -5.54 32.09 -12.28
N ARG A 195 -6.80 31.95 -12.71
CA ARG A 195 -7.91 32.76 -12.20
C ARG A 195 -8.04 32.59 -10.69
N LYS A 196 -8.12 33.70 -9.97
CA LYS A 196 -8.25 33.68 -8.49
C LYS A 196 -9.69 33.38 -8.08
N TYR A 197 -9.82 32.64 -6.99
CA TYR A 197 -11.11 32.27 -6.39
C TYR A 197 -11.05 32.54 -4.88
N ASP A 198 -11.10 33.83 -4.49
CA ASP A 198 -10.91 34.26 -3.10
C ASP A 198 -12.01 33.76 -2.14
N ASN A 199 -13.17 33.42 -2.67
CA ASN A 199 -14.30 32.90 -1.89
C ASN A 199 -14.13 31.41 -1.51
N ILE A 200 -13.16 30.67 -2.11
CA ILE A 200 -12.96 29.25 -1.85
C ILE A 200 -11.83 29.07 -0.84
N LYS A 201 -12.22 28.70 0.38
CA LYS A 201 -11.25 28.37 1.44
C LYS A 201 -10.85 26.91 1.35
N ILE A 202 -9.62 26.61 0.94
CA ILE A 202 -9.06 25.23 0.91
C ILE A 202 -9.18 24.54 2.27
N GLY A 203 -9.10 25.29 3.39
CA GLY A 203 -9.31 24.75 4.72
C GLY A 203 -10.68 24.07 4.93
N ASN A 204 -11.75 24.58 4.30
CA ASN A 204 -13.07 23.94 4.39
C ASN A 204 -13.13 22.63 3.59
N MET A 205 -12.42 22.57 2.46
CA MET A 205 -12.31 21.36 1.65
C MET A 205 -11.44 20.29 2.34
N LEU A 206 -10.38 20.71 3.05
CA LEU A 206 -9.57 19.81 3.88
C LEU A 206 -10.41 19.19 5.01
N LYS A 207 -11.31 19.94 5.64
CA LYS A 207 -12.20 19.40 6.68
C LYS A 207 -13.05 18.23 6.19
N SER A 208 -13.57 18.30 4.96
CA SER A 208 -14.34 17.18 4.38
C SER A 208 -13.49 15.94 4.09
N SER A 209 -12.19 16.09 3.92
CA SER A 209 -11.24 14.99 3.69
C SER A 209 -10.67 14.38 4.97
N VAL A 210 -10.95 14.96 6.16
CA VAL A 210 -10.42 14.49 7.44
C VAL A 210 -10.69 12.99 7.70
N PRO A 211 -11.91 12.46 7.48
CA PRO A 211 -12.14 11.04 7.68
C PRO A 211 -11.23 10.16 6.80
N ILE A 212 -11.05 10.53 5.54
CA ILE A 212 -10.21 9.82 4.58
C ILE A 212 -8.74 9.85 5.04
N ILE A 213 -8.26 11.01 5.46
CA ILE A 213 -6.89 11.19 5.98
C ILE A 213 -6.66 10.28 7.18
N ILE A 214 -7.58 10.29 8.16
CA ILE A 214 -7.44 9.48 9.37
C ILE A 214 -7.44 7.98 9.04
N ILE A 215 -8.36 7.51 8.20
CA ILE A 215 -8.47 6.08 7.84
C ILE A 215 -7.18 5.59 7.19
N PHE A 216 -6.70 6.27 6.14
CA PHE A 216 -5.51 5.80 5.43
C PHE A 216 -4.23 6.01 6.22
N SER A 217 -4.13 7.06 7.04
CA SER A 217 -3.01 7.24 7.96
C SER A 217 -2.98 6.17 9.04
N ALA A 218 -4.14 5.76 9.56
CA ALA A 218 -4.24 4.64 10.49
C ALA A 218 -3.76 3.33 9.86
N PHE A 219 -4.13 3.06 8.62
CA PHE A 219 -3.66 1.87 7.90
C PHE A 219 -2.14 1.93 7.64
N ALA A 220 -1.62 3.09 7.26
CA ALA A 220 -0.19 3.27 7.10
C ALA A 220 0.56 3.10 8.43
N PHE A 221 -0.02 3.55 9.54
CA PHE A 221 0.53 3.34 10.86
C PHE A 221 0.55 1.85 11.24
N VAL A 222 -0.58 1.15 11.13
CA VAL A 222 -0.67 -0.29 11.43
C VAL A 222 0.29 -1.10 10.57
N LEU A 223 0.47 -0.73 9.30
CA LEU A 223 1.39 -1.38 8.35
C LEU A 223 2.88 -1.26 8.76
N ASN A 224 3.24 -0.30 9.60
CA ASN A 224 4.64 0.00 9.94
C ASN A 224 4.91 -0.03 11.46
N ALA A 225 3.88 -0.06 12.30
CA ALA A 225 4.04 -0.03 13.76
C ALA A 225 4.77 -1.26 14.31
N ASP A 226 4.59 -2.39 13.67
CA ASP A 226 5.25 -3.66 13.97
C ASP A 226 6.77 -3.58 13.75
N LEU A 227 7.22 -3.06 12.59
CA LEU A 227 8.64 -2.86 12.30
C LEU A 227 9.30 -1.92 13.33
N LEU A 228 8.63 -0.82 13.67
CA LEU A 228 9.13 0.14 14.67
C LEU A 228 9.21 -0.52 16.06
N SER A 229 8.23 -1.35 16.42
CA SER A 229 8.20 -2.09 17.66
C SER A 229 9.31 -3.16 17.72
N VAL A 230 9.55 -3.87 16.60
CA VAL A 230 10.65 -4.83 16.49
C VAL A 230 11.99 -4.13 16.72
N LYS A 231 12.24 -2.99 16.06
CA LYS A 231 13.51 -2.26 16.26
C LYS A 231 13.69 -1.78 17.70
N TYR A 232 12.61 -1.42 18.39
CA TYR A 232 12.68 -0.95 19.77
C TYR A 232 12.90 -2.05 20.80
N PHE A 233 12.16 -3.16 20.68
CA PHE A 233 12.13 -4.21 21.72
C PHE A 233 13.14 -5.34 21.47
N VAL A 234 13.52 -5.59 20.21
CA VAL A 234 14.35 -6.75 19.88
C VAL A 234 15.81 -6.33 19.76
N LYS A 235 16.67 -6.97 20.54
CA LYS A 235 18.12 -6.77 20.45
C LYS A 235 18.66 -7.48 19.20
N GLY A 236 19.51 -6.78 18.46
CA GLY A 236 20.09 -7.24 17.19
C GLY A 236 19.57 -6.41 16.03
N ASP A 237 20.48 -5.71 15.35
CA ASP A 237 20.15 -4.72 14.32
C ASP A 237 19.60 -5.38 13.05
N GLU A 238 19.92 -6.65 12.81
CA GLU A 238 19.47 -7.46 11.68
C GLU A 238 17.97 -7.78 11.70
N PHE A 239 17.32 -7.83 12.88
CA PHE A 239 15.91 -8.21 12.98
C PHE A 239 14.97 -7.22 12.29
N ALA A 240 15.29 -5.93 12.30
CA ALA A 240 14.57 -4.94 11.54
C ALA A 240 14.68 -5.16 10.01
N GLY A 241 15.84 -5.65 9.55
CA GLY A 241 16.07 -6.03 8.17
C GLY A 241 15.28 -7.26 7.73
N TYR A 242 15.26 -8.29 8.57
CA TYR A 242 14.44 -9.49 8.34
C TYR A 242 12.97 -9.14 8.27
N TYR A 243 12.50 -8.27 9.17
CA TYR A 243 11.12 -7.79 9.17
C TYR A 243 10.80 -6.98 7.92
N THR A 244 11.68 -6.04 7.54
CA THR A 244 11.52 -5.21 6.34
C THR A 244 11.45 -6.05 5.07
N SER A 245 12.26 -7.11 4.95
CA SER A 245 12.25 -7.99 3.79
C SER A 245 10.96 -8.82 3.70
N ALA A 246 10.49 -9.38 4.83
CA ALA A 246 9.22 -10.09 4.90
C ALA A 246 8.02 -9.15 4.60
N ALA A 247 8.05 -7.93 5.14
CA ALA A 247 7.03 -6.92 4.89
C ALA A 247 6.98 -6.51 3.41
N ALA A 248 8.13 -6.32 2.76
CA ALA A 248 8.18 -5.99 1.34
C ALA A 248 7.50 -7.04 0.46
N ILE A 249 7.75 -8.34 0.70
CA ILE A 249 7.07 -9.43 -0.02
C ILE A 249 5.57 -9.45 0.29
N SER A 250 5.20 -9.37 1.57
CA SER A 250 3.78 -9.42 2.01
C SER A 250 2.95 -8.26 1.47
N GLN A 251 3.55 -7.08 1.27
CA GLN A 251 2.88 -5.90 0.72
C GLN A 251 2.41 -6.08 -0.73
N LEU A 252 2.93 -7.05 -1.50
CA LEU A 252 2.40 -7.36 -2.84
C LEU A 252 0.91 -7.67 -2.78
N ASN A 253 0.53 -8.58 -1.88
CA ASN A 253 -0.86 -8.98 -1.71
C ASN A 253 -1.75 -7.82 -1.22
N TYR A 254 -1.26 -7.03 -0.27
CA TYR A 254 -1.94 -5.82 0.21
C TYR A 254 -2.23 -4.81 -0.91
N ARG A 255 -1.25 -4.55 -1.79
CA ARG A 255 -1.41 -3.63 -2.92
C ARG A 255 -2.44 -4.11 -3.95
N LEU A 256 -2.51 -5.42 -4.20
CA LEU A 256 -3.55 -5.99 -5.06
C LEU A 256 -4.94 -5.71 -4.48
N LEU A 257 -5.13 -5.92 -3.17
CA LEU A 257 -6.42 -5.68 -2.51
C LEU A 257 -6.82 -4.20 -2.50
N ILE A 258 -5.88 -3.28 -2.30
CA ILE A 258 -6.16 -1.84 -2.43
C ILE A 258 -6.68 -1.51 -3.83
N ALA A 259 -6.10 -2.09 -4.88
CA ALA A 259 -6.56 -1.84 -6.25
C ALA A 259 -8.03 -2.26 -6.45
N PHE A 260 -8.47 -3.39 -5.89
CA PHE A 260 -9.88 -3.79 -5.88
C PHE A 260 -10.77 -2.75 -5.18
N GLY A 261 -10.33 -2.21 -4.03
CA GLY A 261 -11.07 -1.17 -3.30
C GLY A 261 -11.23 0.13 -4.10
N ILE A 262 -10.15 0.58 -4.74
CA ILE A 262 -10.14 1.80 -5.57
C ILE A 262 -11.11 1.65 -6.75
N VAL A 263 -11.12 0.50 -7.42
CA VAL A 263 -12.03 0.23 -8.55
C VAL A 263 -13.48 0.12 -8.07
N LEU A 264 -13.73 -0.47 -6.91
CA LEU A 264 -15.07 -0.66 -6.36
C LEU A 264 -15.74 0.67 -5.96
N PHE A 265 -14.96 1.60 -5.43
CA PHE A 265 -15.45 2.84 -4.83
C PHE A 265 -16.45 3.64 -5.70
N PRO A 266 -16.14 3.98 -6.98
CA PRO A 266 -17.06 4.75 -7.80
C PRO A 266 -18.37 4.02 -8.09
N PHE A 267 -18.35 2.70 -8.25
CA PHE A 267 -19.54 1.90 -8.50
C PHE A 267 -20.47 1.85 -7.29
N VAL A 268 -19.90 1.63 -6.10
CA VAL A 268 -20.66 1.65 -4.84
C VAL A 268 -21.23 3.04 -4.58
N SER A 269 -20.44 4.09 -4.74
CA SER A 269 -20.89 5.46 -4.51
C SER A 269 -22.02 5.85 -5.47
N ALA A 270 -21.92 5.52 -6.75
CA ALA A 270 -22.94 5.84 -7.74
C ALA A 270 -24.25 5.06 -7.50
N SER A 271 -24.18 3.74 -7.28
CA SER A 271 -25.37 2.93 -7.04
C SER A 271 -26.07 3.29 -5.73
N PHE A 272 -25.29 3.56 -4.67
CA PHE A 272 -25.84 3.98 -3.39
C PHE A 272 -26.54 5.34 -3.46
N HIS A 273 -25.95 6.33 -4.15
CA HIS A 273 -26.54 7.66 -4.34
C HIS A 273 -27.84 7.60 -5.17
N ASN A 274 -27.91 6.66 -6.13
CA ASN A 274 -29.12 6.41 -6.91
C ASN A 274 -30.16 5.54 -6.18
N SER A 275 -29.93 5.20 -4.90
CA SER A 275 -30.79 4.32 -4.09
C SER A 275 -30.96 2.90 -4.65
N ASP A 276 -30.06 2.45 -5.53
CA ASP A 276 -30.03 1.11 -6.07
C ASP A 276 -29.20 0.19 -5.15
N PHE A 277 -29.84 -0.22 -4.05
CA PHE A 277 -29.20 -1.03 -3.02
C PHE A 277 -28.88 -2.45 -3.51
N ASP A 278 -29.67 -3.00 -4.42
CA ASP A 278 -29.45 -4.34 -4.96
C ASP A 278 -28.17 -4.37 -5.82
N GLN A 279 -27.99 -3.37 -6.66
CA GLN A 279 -26.76 -3.24 -7.43
C GLN A 279 -25.55 -2.95 -6.52
N THR A 280 -25.73 -2.16 -5.46
CA THR A 280 -24.69 -1.89 -4.47
C THR A 280 -24.23 -3.19 -3.78
N ARG A 281 -25.18 -4.03 -3.32
CA ARG A 281 -24.90 -5.35 -2.71
C ARG A 281 -24.17 -6.26 -3.69
N LYS A 282 -24.60 -6.29 -4.94
CA LYS A 282 -23.98 -7.09 -5.99
C LYS A 282 -22.53 -6.71 -6.22
N TYR A 283 -22.22 -5.41 -6.39
CA TYR A 283 -20.85 -4.94 -6.57
C TYR A 283 -19.94 -5.30 -5.40
N ILE A 284 -20.42 -5.11 -4.16
CA ILE A 284 -19.65 -5.44 -2.97
C ILE A 284 -19.35 -6.96 -2.93
N ASN A 285 -20.35 -7.80 -3.13
CA ASN A 285 -20.21 -9.26 -3.10
C ASN A 285 -19.23 -9.74 -4.19
N GLU A 286 -19.38 -9.26 -5.42
CA GLU A 286 -18.52 -9.64 -6.53
C GLU A 286 -17.06 -9.26 -6.28
N VAL A 287 -16.78 -8.03 -5.84
CA VAL A 287 -15.40 -7.59 -5.60
C VAL A 287 -14.78 -8.31 -4.42
N VAL A 288 -15.49 -8.52 -3.32
CA VAL A 288 -14.98 -9.31 -2.20
C VAL A 288 -14.69 -10.74 -2.64
N ARG A 289 -15.59 -11.38 -3.39
CA ARG A 289 -15.39 -12.72 -3.94
C ARG A 289 -14.17 -12.79 -4.85
N TYR A 290 -14.07 -11.93 -5.87
CA TYR A 290 -12.92 -11.94 -6.79
C TYR A 290 -11.60 -11.59 -6.10
N SER A 291 -11.62 -10.67 -5.15
CA SER A 291 -10.42 -10.33 -4.38
C SER A 291 -9.90 -11.54 -3.59
N LEU A 292 -10.78 -12.29 -2.95
CA LEU A 292 -10.41 -13.51 -2.22
C LEU A 292 -9.97 -14.64 -3.17
N LEU A 293 -10.67 -14.85 -4.29
CA LEU A 293 -10.30 -15.86 -5.29
C LEU A 293 -8.87 -15.66 -5.81
N VAL A 294 -8.44 -14.41 -6.02
CA VAL A 294 -7.11 -14.11 -6.55
C VAL A 294 -6.04 -14.11 -5.45
N THR A 295 -6.34 -13.51 -4.29
CA THR A 295 -5.31 -13.23 -3.28
C THR A 295 -5.07 -14.38 -2.30
N LEU A 296 -6.09 -15.18 -1.96
CA LEU A 296 -5.92 -16.30 -1.03
C LEU A 296 -4.90 -17.36 -1.49
N PRO A 297 -4.91 -17.84 -2.75
CA PRO A 297 -3.89 -18.77 -3.19
C PRO A 297 -2.48 -18.18 -3.15
N ILE A 298 -2.32 -16.88 -3.44
CA ILE A 298 -1.02 -16.18 -3.32
C ILE A 298 -0.55 -16.19 -1.86
N VAL A 299 -1.44 -15.88 -0.91
CA VAL A 299 -1.13 -15.89 0.52
C VAL A 299 -0.72 -17.28 0.99
N VAL A 300 -1.45 -18.32 0.58
CA VAL A 300 -1.11 -19.70 0.92
C VAL A 300 0.25 -20.09 0.33
N LEU A 301 0.50 -19.79 -0.93
CA LEU A 301 1.78 -20.07 -1.59
C LEU A 301 2.94 -19.34 -0.89
N PHE A 302 2.76 -18.06 -0.54
CA PHE A 302 3.78 -17.28 0.18
C PHE A 302 4.00 -17.81 1.59
N SER A 303 2.98 -18.35 2.24
CA SER A 303 3.12 -18.97 3.57
C SER A 303 3.83 -20.33 3.49
N VAL A 304 3.47 -21.19 2.54
CA VAL A 304 4.03 -22.54 2.37
C VAL A 304 5.49 -22.49 1.91
N TYR A 305 5.77 -21.73 0.85
CA TYR A 305 7.11 -21.61 0.26
C TYR A 305 7.88 -20.38 0.75
N ALA A 306 7.58 -19.88 1.96
CA ALA A 306 8.20 -18.68 2.52
C ALA A 306 9.74 -18.75 2.52
N ASN A 307 10.30 -19.91 2.89
CA ASN A 307 11.75 -20.11 2.93
C ASN A 307 12.38 -20.02 1.54
N ASP A 308 11.81 -20.72 0.57
CA ASP A 308 12.33 -20.75 -0.81
C ASP A 308 12.23 -19.38 -1.48
N ILE A 309 11.13 -18.66 -1.21
CA ILE A 309 10.89 -17.30 -1.73
C ILE A 309 11.91 -16.33 -1.15
N VAL A 310 12.13 -16.35 0.16
CA VAL A 310 13.11 -15.47 0.82
C VAL A 310 14.52 -15.76 0.33
N LEU A 311 14.91 -17.03 0.24
CA LEU A 311 16.23 -17.43 -0.26
C LEU A 311 16.44 -17.02 -1.72
N LEU A 312 15.44 -17.18 -2.57
CA LEU A 312 15.51 -16.76 -3.96
C LEU A 312 15.67 -15.23 -4.11
N ILE A 313 14.86 -14.46 -3.36
CA ILE A 313 14.80 -13.01 -3.51
C ILE A 313 15.95 -12.30 -2.80
N TYR A 314 16.25 -12.69 -1.56
CA TYR A 314 17.19 -11.96 -0.70
C TYR A 314 18.47 -12.72 -0.40
N GLY A 315 18.49 -14.06 -0.51
CA GLY A 315 19.64 -14.91 -0.21
C GLY A 315 19.59 -15.50 1.20
N SER A 316 20.64 -16.27 1.54
CA SER A 316 20.76 -17.04 2.79
C SER A 316 20.75 -16.17 4.05
N ASP A 317 21.33 -14.98 3.97
CA ASP A 317 21.45 -14.05 5.11
C ASP A 317 20.10 -13.61 5.67
N TYR A 318 19.03 -13.74 4.87
CA TYR A 318 17.65 -13.38 5.23
C TYR A 318 16.77 -14.57 5.61
N GLN A 319 17.32 -15.77 5.79
CA GLN A 319 16.52 -16.98 6.03
C GLN A 319 15.51 -16.83 7.18
N PHE A 320 15.87 -16.10 8.25
CA PHE A 320 14.98 -15.85 9.38
C PHE A 320 13.69 -15.08 8.97
N ALA A 321 13.75 -14.25 7.93
CA ALA A 321 12.58 -13.52 7.43
C ALA A 321 11.45 -14.44 6.93
N SER A 322 11.76 -15.70 6.61
CA SER A 322 10.77 -16.68 6.15
C SER A 322 9.70 -16.98 7.20
N ILE A 323 10.09 -17.05 8.47
CA ILE A 323 9.16 -17.31 9.58
C ILE A 323 8.23 -16.10 9.78
N ILE A 324 8.76 -14.89 9.64
CA ILE A 324 7.98 -13.64 9.72
C ILE A 324 6.99 -13.59 8.55
N LEU A 325 7.45 -13.89 7.33
CA LEU A 325 6.64 -13.88 6.11
C LEU A 325 5.42 -14.80 6.21
N ARG A 326 5.59 -16.01 6.77
CA ARG A 326 4.50 -16.99 6.95
C ARG A 326 3.31 -16.43 7.69
N VAL A 327 3.53 -15.56 8.64
CA VAL A 327 2.47 -14.95 9.47
C VAL A 327 2.02 -13.62 8.89
N LEU A 328 2.98 -12.75 8.52
CA LEU A 328 2.70 -11.38 8.11
C LEU A 328 1.86 -11.30 6.82
N VAL A 329 2.01 -12.27 5.91
CA VAL A 329 1.23 -12.31 4.68
C VAL A 329 -0.28 -12.41 4.94
N TRP A 330 -0.69 -13.10 6.00
CA TRP A 330 -2.08 -13.15 6.45
C TRP A 330 -2.54 -11.83 7.07
N GLY A 331 -1.67 -11.19 7.86
CA GLY A 331 -1.95 -9.85 8.41
C GLY A 331 -2.21 -8.83 7.31
N LEU A 332 -1.40 -8.85 6.24
CA LEU A 332 -1.56 -7.93 5.12
C LEU A 332 -2.73 -8.31 4.18
N LEU A 333 -3.14 -9.57 4.14
CA LEU A 333 -4.42 -9.96 3.54
C LEU A 333 -5.58 -9.27 4.28
N PHE A 334 -5.64 -9.39 5.61
CA PHE A 334 -6.71 -8.77 6.39
C PHE A 334 -6.66 -7.24 6.30
N LEU A 335 -5.49 -6.63 6.36
CA LEU A 335 -5.36 -5.18 6.19
C LEU A 335 -5.84 -4.71 4.80
N GLY A 336 -5.58 -5.48 3.76
CA GLY A 336 -6.08 -5.23 2.41
C GLY A 336 -7.60 -5.36 2.30
N LEU A 337 -8.19 -6.37 2.92
CA LEU A 337 -9.64 -6.50 3.02
C LEU A 337 -10.27 -5.34 3.81
N ALA A 338 -9.64 -4.89 4.91
CA ALA A 338 -10.06 -3.70 5.63
C ALA A 338 -10.02 -2.44 4.75
N SER A 339 -9.04 -2.36 3.83
CA SER A 339 -8.99 -1.27 2.83
C SER A 339 -10.18 -1.34 1.86
N ILE A 340 -10.57 -2.52 1.38
CA ILE A 340 -11.80 -2.68 0.56
C ILE A 340 -13.02 -2.21 1.36
N CYS A 341 -13.17 -2.68 2.60
CA CYS A 341 -14.27 -2.23 3.48
C CYS A 341 -14.28 -0.71 3.67
N SER A 342 -13.10 -0.07 3.79
CA SER A 342 -13.02 1.39 3.94
C SER A 342 -13.52 2.12 2.70
N HIS A 343 -13.18 1.66 1.50
CA HIS A 343 -13.69 2.24 0.26
C HIS A 343 -15.20 2.08 0.13
N VAL A 344 -15.75 0.92 0.54
CA VAL A 344 -17.21 0.71 0.60
C VAL A 344 -17.86 1.68 1.59
N MET A 345 -17.34 1.76 2.82
CA MET A 345 -17.93 2.61 3.87
C MET A 345 -17.86 4.10 3.53
N ILE A 346 -16.79 4.53 2.85
CA ILE A 346 -16.71 5.91 2.33
C ILE A 346 -17.76 6.09 1.21
N GLY A 347 -17.91 5.12 0.32
CA GLY A 347 -18.87 5.16 -0.79
C GLY A 347 -20.34 5.21 -0.35
N ILE A 348 -20.68 4.59 0.78
CA ILE A 348 -22.02 4.64 1.38
C ILE A 348 -22.17 5.73 2.46
N GLU A 349 -21.29 6.72 2.45
CA GLU A 349 -21.29 7.90 3.37
C GLU A 349 -21.14 7.56 4.87
N LYS A 350 -20.58 6.38 5.19
CA LYS A 350 -20.29 5.93 6.56
C LYS A 350 -18.82 6.05 6.94
N GLY A 351 -18.06 6.96 6.32
CA GLY A 351 -16.66 7.19 6.60
C GLY A 351 -16.34 7.44 8.07
N ASN A 352 -17.19 8.18 8.79
CA ASN A 352 -17.01 8.44 10.22
C ASN A 352 -17.05 7.16 11.11
N VAL A 353 -17.83 6.15 10.72
CA VAL A 353 -17.83 4.85 11.40
C VAL A 353 -16.53 4.13 11.13
N MET A 354 -16.04 4.17 9.89
CA MET A 354 -14.75 3.56 9.54
C MET A 354 -13.58 4.22 10.27
N VAL A 355 -13.64 5.54 10.52
CA VAL A 355 -12.64 6.23 11.38
C VAL A 355 -12.56 5.57 12.76
N LYS A 356 -13.70 5.27 13.41
CA LYS A 356 -13.70 4.60 14.71
C LYS A 356 -13.02 3.24 14.64
N TYR A 357 -13.30 2.44 13.60
CA TYR A 357 -12.69 1.12 13.44
C TYR A 357 -11.20 1.21 13.11
N ALA A 358 -10.78 2.20 12.34
CA ALA A 358 -9.37 2.46 12.07
C ALA A 358 -8.60 2.85 13.34
N LEU A 359 -9.19 3.66 14.21
CA LEU A 359 -8.61 4.02 15.53
C LEU A 359 -8.55 2.80 16.46
N VAL A 360 -9.57 1.93 16.47
CA VAL A 360 -9.53 0.64 17.18
C VAL A 360 -8.37 -0.20 16.64
N GLY A 361 -8.15 -0.22 15.33
CA GLY A 361 -7.02 -0.91 14.70
C GLY A 361 -5.66 -0.41 15.19
N ILE A 362 -5.47 0.90 15.31
CA ILE A 362 -4.25 1.48 15.91
C ILE A 362 -4.08 1.02 17.35
N LEU A 363 -5.14 1.14 18.17
CA LEU A 363 -5.09 0.77 19.59
C LEU A 363 -4.72 -0.71 19.77
N LEU A 364 -5.37 -1.59 19.01
CA LEU A 364 -5.09 -3.02 19.03
C LEU A 364 -3.68 -3.35 18.54
N SER A 365 -3.22 -2.71 17.44
CA SER A 365 -1.87 -2.90 16.92
C SER A 365 -0.83 -2.49 17.95
N VAL A 366 -0.96 -1.31 18.56
CA VAL A 366 -0.02 -0.83 19.59
C VAL A 366 -0.04 -1.75 20.80
N SER A 367 -1.21 -2.08 21.36
CA SER A 367 -1.32 -2.94 22.55
C SER A 367 -0.77 -4.33 22.30
N ALA A 368 -1.09 -4.93 21.15
CA ALA A 368 -0.57 -6.25 20.79
C ALA A 368 0.96 -6.23 20.57
N ASN A 369 1.50 -5.19 19.92
CA ASN A 369 2.94 -5.04 19.75
C ASN A 369 3.67 -4.90 21.10
N LEU A 370 3.15 -4.09 22.02
CA LEU A 370 3.73 -3.92 23.38
C LEU A 370 3.77 -5.23 24.18
N ILE A 371 2.82 -6.15 23.94
CA ILE A 371 2.73 -7.42 24.66
C ILE A 371 3.50 -8.53 23.96
N LEU A 372 3.36 -8.65 22.63
CA LEU A 372 3.85 -9.80 21.87
C LEU A 372 5.27 -9.62 21.37
N VAL A 373 5.69 -8.42 20.98
CA VAL A 373 7.04 -8.22 20.46
C VAL A 373 8.12 -8.49 21.51
N PRO A 374 8.00 -8.03 22.78
CA PRO A 374 8.99 -8.37 23.82
C PRO A 374 9.09 -9.87 24.11
N ARG A 375 8.01 -10.64 23.90
CA ARG A 375 7.95 -12.08 24.22
C ARG A 375 8.32 -12.97 23.05
N MET A 376 7.94 -12.60 21.84
CA MET A 376 8.04 -13.44 20.63
C MET A 376 8.94 -12.83 19.55
N GLY A 377 9.56 -11.68 19.83
CA GLY A 377 10.41 -10.98 18.87
C GLY A 377 9.65 -10.56 17.60
N PRO A 378 10.30 -10.62 16.43
CA PRO A 378 9.69 -10.17 15.16
C PRO A 378 8.42 -10.92 14.79
N ILE A 379 8.28 -12.19 15.19
CA ILE A 379 7.05 -12.97 14.96
C ILE A 379 5.88 -12.35 15.72
N GLY A 380 6.13 -11.85 16.95
CA GLY A 380 5.13 -11.12 17.74
C GLY A 380 4.59 -9.90 17.01
N GLY A 381 5.42 -9.15 16.28
CA GLY A 381 5.00 -8.05 15.44
C GLY A 381 4.06 -8.50 14.31
N ALA A 382 4.42 -9.57 13.59
CA ALA A 382 3.58 -10.13 12.54
C ALA A 382 2.22 -10.62 13.05
N ILE A 383 2.18 -11.27 14.23
CA ILE A 383 0.94 -11.70 14.90
C ILE A 383 0.11 -10.47 15.30
N SER A 384 0.74 -9.42 15.84
CA SER A 384 0.06 -8.18 16.26
C SER A 384 -0.67 -7.53 15.11
N THR A 385 0.00 -7.38 13.97
CA THR A 385 -0.61 -6.84 12.74
C THR A 385 -1.74 -7.74 12.23
N THR A 386 -1.58 -9.06 12.30
CA THR A 386 -2.61 -10.03 11.89
C THR A 386 -3.86 -9.91 12.75
N ILE A 387 -3.72 -9.87 14.08
CA ILE A 387 -4.85 -9.73 15.01
C ILE A 387 -5.56 -8.39 14.81
N ALA A 388 -4.82 -7.28 14.81
CA ALA A 388 -5.40 -5.95 14.66
C ALA A 388 -6.17 -5.82 13.33
N SER A 389 -5.58 -6.24 12.23
CA SER A 389 -6.20 -6.17 10.90
C SER A 389 -7.42 -7.09 10.79
N CYS A 390 -7.36 -8.31 11.34
CA CYS A 390 -8.48 -9.26 11.36
C CYS A 390 -9.69 -8.67 12.10
N ILE A 391 -9.48 -8.08 13.27
CA ILE A 391 -10.56 -7.47 14.05
C ILE A 391 -11.17 -6.28 13.29
N VAL A 392 -10.37 -5.43 12.67
CA VAL A 392 -10.87 -4.30 11.86
C VAL A 392 -11.72 -4.79 10.69
N VAL A 393 -11.32 -5.88 10.00
CA VAL A 393 -12.15 -6.48 8.93
C VAL A 393 -13.47 -6.99 9.50
N ILE A 394 -13.43 -7.74 10.59
CA ILE A 394 -14.65 -8.30 11.21
C ILE A 394 -15.63 -7.18 11.57
N LEU A 395 -15.17 -6.12 12.22
CA LEU A 395 -16.00 -4.99 12.62
C LEU A 395 -16.59 -4.26 11.40
N SER A 396 -15.74 -3.92 10.43
CA SER A 396 -16.17 -3.16 9.26
C SER A 396 -17.07 -3.97 8.34
N TYR A 397 -16.76 -5.24 8.08
CA TYR A 397 -17.57 -6.10 7.24
C TYR A 397 -18.92 -6.44 7.87
N THR A 398 -18.96 -6.71 9.20
CA THR A 398 -20.21 -6.92 9.96
C THR A 398 -21.10 -5.68 9.90
N TYR A 399 -20.52 -4.48 9.99
CA TYR A 399 -21.28 -3.25 9.84
C TYR A 399 -21.89 -3.13 8.43
N ILE A 400 -21.10 -3.39 7.38
CA ILE A 400 -21.56 -3.34 5.98
C ILE A 400 -22.70 -4.32 5.76
N ILE A 401 -22.57 -5.57 6.24
CA ILE A 401 -23.61 -6.60 6.14
C ILE A 401 -24.91 -6.12 6.78
N ARG A 402 -24.83 -5.62 8.01
CA ARG A 402 -26.03 -5.17 8.76
C ARG A 402 -26.67 -3.92 8.14
N SER A 403 -25.88 -2.97 7.67
CA SER A 403 -26.39 -1.71 7.12
C SER A 403 -27.03 -1.85 5.76
N LEU A 404 -26.55 -2.77 4.93
CA LEU A 404 -27.05 -2.99 3.58
C LEU A 404 -27.89 -4.26 3.42
N GLY A 405 -28.01 -5.10 4.45
CA GLY A 405 -28.71 -6.39 4.35
C GLY A 405 -28.06 -7.34 3.34
N ILE A 406 -26.72 -7.42 3.36
CA ILE A 406 -25.99 -8.28 2.41
C ILE A 406 -26.10 -9.73 2.88
N ASN A 407 -26.47 -10.63 1.98
CA ASN A 407 -26.38 -12.06 2.20
C ASN A 407 -24.96 -12.54 1.84
N ILE A 408 -24.28 -13.13 2.81
CA ILE A 408 -22.96 -13.74 2.56
C ILE A 408 -23.16 -15.00 1.72
N TYR A 409 -22.40 -15.14 0.66
CA TYR A 409 -22.35 -16.37 -0.12
C TYR A 409 -21.53 -17.44 0.64
N VAL A 410 -22.10 -17.99 1.71
CA VAL A 410 -21.44 -18.98 2.58
C VAL A 410 -20.88 -20.16 1.78
N TYR A 411 -21.64 -20.65 0.81
CA TYR A 411 -21.20 -21.75 -0.06
C TYR A 411 -19.96 -21.38 -0.91
N SER A 412 -19.85 -20.13 -1.37
CA SER A 412 -18.67 -19.63 -2.08
C SER A 412 -17.44 -19.64 -1.17
N VAL A 413 -17.59 -19.13 0.04
CA VAL A 413 -16.50 -19.15 1.03
C VAL A 413 -16.06 -20.58 1.35
N LEU A 414 -17.01 -21.51 1.56
CA LEU A 414 -16.70 -22.92 1.84
C LEU A 414 -15.99 -23.60 0.68
N ARG A 415 -16.40 -23.35 -0.57
CA ARG A 415 -15.72 -23.87 -1.76
C ARG A 415 -14.30 -23.36 -1.90
N VAL A 416 -14.08 -22.08 -1.67
CA VAL A 416 -12.75 -21.46 -1.72
C VAL A 416 -11.85 -22.05 -0.64
N LEU A 417 -12.32 -22.14 0.61
CA LEU A 417 -11.56 -22.75 1.70
C LEU A 417 -11.28 -24.23 1.45
N GLY A 418 -12.25 -24.98 0.93
CA GLY A 418 -12.07 -26.38 0.55
C GLY A 418 -11.02 -26.56 -0.55
N ALA A 419 -11.06 -25.72 -1.60
CA ALA A 419 -10.06 -25.74 -2.65
C ALA A 419 -8.65 -25.42 -2.11
N LEU A 420 -8.53 -24.44 -1.19
CA LEU A 420 -7.26 -24.12 -0.54
C LEU A 420 -6.73 -25.28 0.31
N ALA A 421 -7.59 -25.92 1.10
CA ALA A 421 -7.22 -27.09 1.90
C ALA A 421 -6.66 -28.21 1.03
N LEU A 422 -7.31 -28.51 -0.10
CA LEU A 422 -6.84 -29.51 -1.06
C LEU A 422 -5.50 -29.10 -1.68
N VAL A 423 -5.29 -27.83 -2.00
CA VAL A 423 -4.01 -27.31 -2.53
C VAL A 423 -2.89 -27.45 -1.49
N VAL A 424 -3.16 -27.16 -0.21
CA VAL A 424 -2.18 -27.38 0.87
C VAL A 424 -1.82 -28.85 1.02
N ILE A 425 -2.79 -29.75 1.01
CA ILE A 425 -2.53 -31.20 1.05
C ILE A 425 -1.70 -31.64 -0.16
N PHE A 426 -2.04 -31.18 -1.35
CA PHE A 426 -1.31 -31.47 -2.58
C PHE A 426 0.13 -30.91 -2.55
N SER A 427 0.34 -29.76 -1.91
CA SER A 427 1.69 -29.17 -1.73
C SER A 427 2.60 -30.08 -0.91
N CYS A 428 2.07 -30.78 0.13
CA CYS A 428 2.84 -31.72 0.93
C CYS A 428 3.36 -32.90 0.07
N GLY A 429 2.54 -33.38 -0.86
CA GLY A 429 2.97 -34.42 -1.82
C GLY A 429 4.04 -33.95 -2.79
N LEU A 430 3.94 -32.70 -3.27
CA LEU A 430 4.91 -32.10 -4.18
C LEU A 430 6.27 -31.78 -3.52
N ASN A 431 6.34 -31.69 -2.18
CA ASN A 431 7.63 -31.39 -1.51
C ASN A 431 8.66 -32.50 -1.72
N ASN A 432 8.22 -33.75 -1.91
CA ASN A 432 9.08 -34.90 -2.16
C ASN A 432 9.57 -35.01 -3.62
N VAL A 433 9.04 -34.15 -4.52
CA VAL A 433 9.42 -34.15 -5.94
C VAL A 433 10.54 -33.13 -6.14
N GLY A 434 11.64 -33.51 -6.77
CA GLY A 434 12.83 -32.68 -6.99
C GLY A 434 12.64 -31.51 -8.00
N ILE A 435 11.43 -30.95 -8.10
CA ILE A 435 11.10 -29.84 -8.98
C ILE A 435 11.34 -28.52 -8.24
N HIS A 436 11.88 -27.51 -8.94
CA HIS A 436 12.08 -26.18 -8.38
C HIS A 436 10.74 -25.56 -7.91
N PHE A 437 10.75 -24.91 -6.74
CA PHE A 437 9.53 -24.43 -6.05
C PHE A 437 8.68 -23.47 -6.89
N VAL A 438 9.26 -22.71 -7.84
CA VAL A 438 8.50 -21.84 -8.74
C VAL A 438 7.53 -22.65 -9.61
N TYR A 439 7.99 -23.77 -10.15
CA TYR A 439 7.10 -24.66 -10.93
C TYR A 439 6.04 -25.31 -10.03
N LYS A 440 6.42 -25.71 -8.80
CA LYS A 440 5.45 -26.19 -7.80
C LYS A 440 4.37 -25.13 -7.53
N GLY A 441 4.74 -23.89 -7.35
CA GLY A 441 3.80 -22.77 -7.16
C GLY A 441 2.85 -22.59 -8.34
N ILE A 442 3.35 -22.65 -9.57
CA ILE A 442 2.52 -22.56 -10.79
C ILE A 442 1.53 -23.74 -10.86
N ILE A 443 2.01 -24.97 -10.61
CA ILE A 443 1.18 -26.17 -10.60
C ILE A 443 0.07 -26.05 -9.56
N LEU A 444 0.39 -25.61 -8.34
CA LEU A 444 -0.59 -25.42 -7.26
C LEU A 444 -1.61 -24.32 -7.59
N TYR A 445 -1.17 -23.22 -8.24
CA TYR A 445 -2.06 -22.16 -8.66
C TYR A 445 -3.03 -22.62 -9.74
N ILE A 446 -2.56 -23.39 -10.71
CA ILE A 446 -3.41 -24.03 -11.75
C ILE A 446 -4.34 -25.04 -11.11
N ALA A 447 -3.85 -25.91 -10.21
CA ALA A 447 -4.67 -26.89 -9.51
C ALA A 447 -5.79 -26.21 -8.70
N TYR A 448 -5.52 -25.10 -8.03
CA TYR A 448 -6.52 -24.32 -7.31
C TYR A 448 -7.66 -23.88 -8.22
N PHE A 449 -7.36 -23.25 -9.36
CA PHE A 449 -8.41 -22.82 -10.29
C PHE A 449 -9.15 -23.99 -10.92
N THR A 450 -8.46 -25.08 -11.20
CA THR A 450 -9.10 -26.32 -11.69
C THR A 450 -10.11 -26.86 -10.67
N ILE A 451 -9.73 -26.91 -9.39
CA ILE A 451 -10.63 -27.34 -8.30
C ILE A 451 -11.83 -26.39 -8.19
N LEU A 452 -11.63 -25.07 -8.29
CA LEU A 452 -12.74 -24.10 -8.24
C LEU A 452 -13.72 -24.26 -9.42
N ILE A 453 -13.22 -24.58 -10.62
CA ILE A 453 -14.06 -24.87 -11.78
C ILE A 453 -14.87 -26.15 -11.52
N LEU A 454 -14.26 -27.21 -11.00
CA LEU A 454 -14.92 -28.46 -10.65
C LEU A 454 -16.00 -28.29 -9.56
N LEU A 455 -15.72 -27.42 -8.58
CA LEU A 455 -16.67 -27.05 -7.53
C LEU A 455 -17.76 -26.07 -8.02
N LYS A 456 -17.75 -25.70 -9.31
CA LYS A 456 -18.67 -24.73 -9.93
C LYS A 456 -18.65 -23.36 -9.22
N GLU A 457 -17.51 -22.97 -8.64
CA GLU A 457 -17.33 -21.66 -8.05
C GLU A 457 -16.95 -20.64 -9.13
N VAL A 458 -16.15 -21.03 -10.11
CA VAL A 458 -15.81 -20.23 -11.29
C VAL A 458 -16.58 -20.82 -12.48
N GLY A 459 -17.46 -20.02 -13.07
CA GLY A 459 -18.32 -20.44 -14.18
C GLY A 459 -18.11 -19.59 -15.44
N ASN A 460 -18.87 -19.91 -16.51
CA ASN A 460 -18.80 -19.20 -17.79
C ASN A 460 -19.09 -17.68 -17.67
N ASN A 461 -19.92 -17.29 -16.72
CA ASN A 461 -20.19 -15.86 -16.45
C ASN A 461 -18.96 -15.12 -15.95
N ASP A 462 -18.12 -15.76 -15.12
CA ASP A 462 -16.89 -15.17 -14.61
C ASP A 462 -15.87 -15.01 -15.73
N VAL A 463 -15.74 -16.01 -16.61
CA VAL A 463 -14.88 -15.96 -17.81
C VAL A 463 -15.35 -14.83 -18.74
N TYR A 464 -16.67 -14.66 -18.94
CA TYR A 464 -17.22 -13.59 -19.75
C TYR A 464 -16.93 -12.19 -19.16
N VAL A 465 -17.02 -12.04 -17.84
CA VAL A 465 -16.65 -10.78 -17.14
C VAL A 465 -15.18 -10.45 -17.36
N ILE A 466 -14.29 -11.44 -17.19
CA ILE A 466 -12.85 -11.27 -17.42
C ILE A 466 -12.56 -10.94 -18.89
N GLN A 467 -13.16 -11.65 -19.83
CA GLN A 467 -13.03 -11.36 -21.28
C GLN A 467 -13.50 -9.95 -21.61
N ARG A 468 -14.63 -9.52 -21.05
CA ARG A 468 -15.17 -8.17 -21.28
C ARG A 468 -14.27 -7.09 -20.70
N LEU A 469 -13.64 -7.32 -19.53
CA LEU A 469 -12.66 -6.41 -18.94
C LEU A 469 -11.37 -6.34 -19.77
N VAL A 470 -10.91 -7.46 -20.31
CA VAL A 470 -9.68 -7.53 -21.13
C VAL A 470 -9.92 -7.06 -22.57
N LEU A 471 -11.04 -7.43 -23.19
CA LEU A 471 -11.30 -7.15 -24.61
C LEU A 471 -12.00 -5.79 -24.83
N ASN A 472 -12.77 -5.25 -23.88
CA ASN A 472 -13.34 -3.91 -23.97
C ASN A 472 -12.34 -2.78 -23.67
N THR A 473 -11.13 -3.09 -23.28
CA THR A 473 -10.02 -2.12 -23.30
C THR A 473 -9.50 -1.84 -24.72
N SER A 474 -10.02 -2.52 -25.73
CA SER A 474 -9.64 -2.37 -27.15
C SER A 474 -10.66 -1.60 -28.03
N LYS A 475 -11.73 -1.04 -27.44
CA LYS A 475 -12.65 -0.14 -28.18
C LYS A 475 -12.68 1.28 -27.61
#